data_69c55c1e915c6b9dbaa3650e35c89fe6
#
_entry.id   69c55c1e915c6b9dbaa3650e35c89fe6
#
_cell.length_a   1.000
_cell.length_b   1.000
_cell.length_c   1.000
_cell.angle_alpha   90.00
_cell.angle_beta   90.00
_cell.angle_gamma   90.00
#
_symmetry.space_group_name_H-M   'P 1'
#
loop_
_entity.id
_entity.type
_entity.pdbx_description
1 polymer ?
#
loop_
_entity_poly.entity_id
_entity_poly.type
_entity_poly.pdbx_seq_one_letter_code
_entity_poly.pdbx_strand_id
1 'polypeptide(L)'
;AQHYYVDESNGLKYELDYEKHTAELIEQQGTSGSNFDYSSLYSAEKYVVPSYVADEGVRYKVTKLGASCFYNATNLKEVVLPATIEEIGNGAFIRCRELKKLQLNEGLKKIGEQCFKYTYSLEQITIPASVTEIGKLLFNLMKNNQQLTITCLSSSPAEVKGDMSIYSEFYAHHTLVVPRGCEAAYKKHPIWGKFFVTDYTDTATGFKYKLNATAKTAILVRNTDADGKSLYTATNYVPSTVKDGNGVEYVLTELGDHCFVGNDKRYAWDAELNNEILQSIVLPPTVKKIGWACFNRCLNLKDVQLPEQLEELSDSCFAVCISLDG
;
A
#
# COMPACT_ATOMS: atom_id res chain seq x y z
N ALA A 1 -33.80 7.74 12.46
CA ALA A 1 -33.25 7.22 13.73
C ALA A 1 -32.31 6.06 13.43
N GLN A 2 -31.14 6.03 14.07
CA GLN A 2 -30.17 4.93 13.94
C GLN A 2 -30.63 3.78 14.82
N HIS A 3 -30.63 2.57 14.26
CA HIS A 3 -31.05 1.36 14.94
C HIS A 3 -29.87 0.43 15.09
N TYR A 4 -29.48 0.14 16.32
CA TYR A 4 -28.31 -0.67 16.63
C TYR A 4 -28.72 -2.02 17.23
N TYR A 5 -27.93 -3.04 16.89
CA TYR A 5 -28.03 -4.36 17.47
C TYR A 5 -26.66 -4.82 17.93
N VAL A 6 -26.59 -5.37 19.14
CA VAL A 6 -25.33 -5.96 19.66
C VAL A 6 -25.53 -7.45 19.81
N ASP A 7 -24.64 -8.23 19.18
CA ASP A 7 -24.57 -9.67 19.39
C ASP A 7 -23.90 -9.96 20.73
N GLU A 8 -24.66 -10.37 21.71
CA GLU A 8 -24.17 -10.62 23.06
C GLU A 8 -23.18 -11.79 23.12
N SER A 9 -23.19 -12.71 22.16
CA SER A 9 -22.29 -13.86 22.13
C SER A 9 -20.83 -13.47 21.84
N ASN A 10 -20.61 -12.38 21.10
CA ASN A 10 -19.27 -11.95 20.67
C ASN A 10 -19.03 -10.44 20.78
N GLY A 11 -20.05 -9.67 21.16
CA GLY A 11 -19.97 -8.22 21.31
C GLY A 11 -19.94 -7.41 19.99
N LEU A 12 -20.12 -8.06 18.85
CA LEU A 12 -20.17 -7.35 17.57
C LEU A 12 -21.43 -6.48 17.50
N LYS A 13 -21.25 -5.26 17.03
CA LYS A 13 -22.31 -4.25 16.94
C LYS A 13 -22.66 -3.97 15.48
N TYR A 14 -23.94 -3.89 15.22
CA TYR A 14 -24.49 -3.67 13.89
C TYR A 14 -25.41 -2.45 13.85
N GLU A 15 -25.40 -1.74 12.74
CA GLU A 15 -26.43 -0.79 12.38
C GLU A 15 -27.43 -1.49 11.46
N LEU A 16 -28.73 -1.39 11.78
CA LEU A 16 -29.79 -2.06 11.05
C LEU A 16 -30.52 -1.09 10.12
N ASP A 17 -30.70 -1.49 8.89
CA ASP A 17 -31.60 -0.83 7.93
C ASP A 17 -32.95 -1.56 7.96
N TYR A 18 -33.95 -0.93 8.55
CA TYR A 18 -35.28 -1.53 8.72
C TYR A 18 -36.07 -1.62 7.42
N GLU A 19 -35.77 -0.75 6.45
CA GLU A 19 -36.45 -0.77 5.17
C GLU A 19 -35.91 -1.88 4.26
N LYS A 20 -34.58 -2.00 4.20
CA LYS A 20 -33.92 -2.98 3.35
C LYS A 20 -33.73 -4.35 4.03
N HIS A 21 -33.97 -4.43 5.33
CA HIS A 21 -33.64 -5.60 6.15
C HIS A 21 -32.19 -6.05 6.00
N THR A 22 -31.27 -5.08 6.05
CA THR A 22 -29.84 -5.32 6.01
C THR A 22 -29.15 -4.83 7.28
N ALA A 23 -27.97 -5.36 7.54
CA ALA A 23 -27.13 -4.99 8.66
C ALA A 23 -25.72 -4.66 8.20
N GLU A 24 -25.12 -3.69 8.83
CA GLU A 24 -23.74 -3.28 8.66
C GLU A 24 -22.99 -3.47 9.99
N LEU A 25 -21.90 -4.22 9.96
CA LEU A 25 -21.01 -4.33 11.12
C LEU A 25 -20.31 -2.98 11.30
N ILE A 26 -20.44 -2.40 12.47
CA ILE A 26 -19.84 -1.10 12.77
C ILE A 26 -18.77 -1.20 13.83
N GLU A 27 -17.92 -0.18 13.89
CA GLU A 27 -16.90 -0.04 14.92
C GLU A 27 -17.55 -0.01 16.31
N GLN A 28 -16.98 -0.77 17.25
CA GLN A 28 -17.34 -0.64 18.65
C GLN A 28 -16.74 0.66 19.19
N GLN A 29 -17.62 1.60 19.53
CA GLN A 29 -17.19 2.82 20.21
C GLN A 29 -16.94 2.54 21.69
N GLY A 30 -15.76 2.86 22.17
CA GLY A 30 -15.51 2.93 23.60
C GLY A 30 -16.37 4.00 24.26
N THR A 31 -16.85 3.70 25.43
CA THR A 31 -17.75 4.56 26.20
C THR A 31 -17.07 5.72 26.91
N SER A 32 -15.89 6.15 26.53
CA SER A 32 -15.24 7.26 27.22
C SER A 32 -14.78 8.35 26.26
N GLY A 33 -15.32 9.52 26.49
CA GLY A 33 -14.83 10.75 25.93
C GLY A 33 -13.40 11.05 26.38
N SER A 34 -12.69 11.72 25.53
CA SER A 34 -11.51 12.57 25.80
C SER A 34 -10.14 11.97 26.09
N ASN A 35 -9.91 10.69 26.06
CA ASN A 35 -8.55 10.17 26.00
C ASN A 35 -8.46 9.13 24.88
N PHE A 36 -7.43 9.30 24.02
CA PHE A 36 -7.07 8.32 23.01
C PHE A 36 -6.63 7.01 23.66
N ASP A 37 -7.58 6.29 24.24
CA ASP A 37 -7.33 4.92 24.66
C ASP A 37 -7.38 4.06 23.40
N TYR A 38 -6.20 3.75 22.89
CA TYR A 38 -6.02 2.84 21.76
C TYR A 38 -6.19 1.36 22.17
N SER A 39 -6.73 1.08 23.35
CA SER A 39 -7.02 -0.28 23.74
C SER A 39 -8.10 -0.83 22.81
N SER A 40 -7.78 -1.95 22.17
CA SER A 40 -8.73 -2.64 21.31
C SER A 40 -9.93 -3.12 22.13
N LEU A 41 -11.13 -2.81 21.66
CA LEU A 41 -12.37 -3.37 22.21
C LEU A 41 -12.56 -4.83 21.78
N TYR A 42 -11.79 -5.28 20.79
CA TYR A 42 -11.81 -6.65 20.30
C TYR A 42 -10.76 -7.48 21.03
N SER A 43 -11.19 -8.34 21.95
CA SER A 43 -10.30 -9.18 22.76
C SER A 43 -10.06 -10.57 22.16
N ALA A 44 -10.93 -11.02 21.26
CA ALA A 44 -10.84 -12.35 20.67
C ALA A 44 -9.80 -12.43 19.55
N GLU A 45 -9.20 -13.60 19.41
CA GLU A 45 -8.29 -13.90 18.30
C GLU A 45 -9.04 -14.23 17.00
N LYS A 46 -10.32 -14.56 17.08
CA LYS A 46 -11.17 -14.93 15.95
C LYS A 46 -12.57 -14.37 16.09
N TYR A 47 -13.09 -13.80 15.01
CA TYR A 47 -14.49 -13.44 14.87
C TYR A 47 -15.09 -14.11 13.65
N VAL A 48 -16.32 -14.63 13.82
CA VAL A 48 -17.14 -15.15 12.74
C VAL A 48 -18.29 -14.19 12.53
N VAL A 49 -18.32 -13.54 11.36
CA VAL A 49 -19.40 -12.63 10.98
C VAL A 49 -20.53 -13.46 10.40
N PRO A 50 -21.75 -13.40 10.96
CA PRO A 50 -22.88 -14.18 10.49
C PRO A 50 -23.47 -13.63 9.21
N SER A 51 -24.19 -14.47 8.46
CA SER A 51 -24.95 -14.03 7.28
C SER A 51 -26.15 -13.16 7.62
N TYR A 52 -26.73 -13.39 8.79
CA TYR A 52 -27.91 -12.67 9.28
C TYR A 52 -27.78 -12.42 10.78
N VAL A 53 -28.34 -11.30 11.22
CA VAL A 53 -28.65 -11.04 12.63
C VAL A 53 -30.15 -10.93 12.79
N ALA A 54 -30.67 -11.25 13.96
CA ALA A 54 -32.10 -11.17 14.25
C ALA A 54 -32.36 -10.22 15.42
N ASP A 55 -33.25 -9.29 15.23
CA ASP A 55 -33.67 -8.35 16.24
C ASP A 55 -35.20 -8.31 16.28
N GLU A 56 -35.78 -8.52 17.46
CA GLU A 56 -37.23 -8.58 17.67
C GLU A 56 -37.97 -9.49 16.67
N GLY A 57 -37.37 -10.64 16.33
CA GLY A 57 -37.94 -11.62 15.42
C GLY A 57 -37.77 -11.28 13.93
N VAL A 58 -37.13 -10.19 13.59
CA VAL A 58 -36.85 -9.80 12.21
C VAL A 58 -35.39 -10.12 11.86
N ARG A 59 -35.17 -10.73 10.71
CA ARG A 59 -33.82 -11.04 10.21
C ARG A 59 -33.29 -9.91 9.35
N TYR A 60 -32.02 -9.56 9.58
CA TYR A 60 -31.29 -8.56 8.80
C TYR A 60 -30.07 -9.22 8.17
N LYS A 61 -29.98 -9.14 6.85
CA LYS A 61 -28.88 -9.71 6.09
C LYS A 61 -27.63 -8.86 6.32
N VAL A 62 -26.54 -9.46 6.76
CA VAL A 62 -25.26 -8.78 6.94
C VAL A 62 -24.59 -8.60 5.59
N THR A 63 -24.58 -7.39 5.06
CA THR A 63 -24.10 -7.08 3.70
C THR A 63 -22.85 -6.24 3.67
N LYS A 64 -22.47 -5.64 4.79
CA LYS A 64 -21.34 -4.71 4.84
C LYS A 64 -20.54 -4.84 6.12
N LEU A 65 -19.22 -4.83 5.97
CA LEU A 65 -18.30 -4.45 7.01
C LEU A 65 -18.12 -2.94 6.95
N GLY A 66 -18.55 -2.24 7.98
CA GLY A 66 -18.50 -0.78 8.02
C GLY A 66 -17.09 -0.22 8.13
N ALA A 67 -16.97 1.08 7.90
CA ALA A 67 -15.71 1.79 8.04
C ALA A 67 -15.11 1.56 9.43
N SER A 68 -13.82 1.24 9.48
CA SER A 68 -13.06 1.03 10.73
C SER A 68 -13.65 -0.04 11.66
N CYS A 69 -14.47 -0.98 11.16
CA CYS A 69 -15.20 -1.90 12.01
C CYS A 69 -14.33 -2.81 12.87
N PHE A 70 -13.12 -3.17 12.42
CA PHE A 70 -12.12 -3.89 13.20
C PHE A 70 -10.85 -3.06 13.46
N TYR A 71 -10.98 -1.74 13.45
CA TYR A 71 -9.86 -0.84 13.70
C TYR A 71 -9.14 -1.18 15.00
N ASN A 72 -7.81 -1.33 14.91
CA ASN A 72 -6.93 -1.60 16.06
C ASN A 72 -7.25 -2.91 16.82
N ALA A 73 -7.82 -3.89 16.15
CA ALA A 73 -8.02 -5.24 16.70
C ALA A 73 -6.67 -5.99 16.71
N THR A 74 -5.78 -5.61 17.62
CA THR A 74 -4.37 -6.03 17.61
C THR A 74 -4.14 -7.50 17.94
N ASN A 75 -5.10 -8.17 18.59
CA ASN A 75 -5.03 -9.60 18.92
C ASN A 75 -5.75 -10.48 17.87
N LEU A 76 -6.44 -9.86 16.93
CA LEU A 76 -7.24 -10.56 15.92
C LEU A 76 -6.34 -11.28 14.93
N LYS A 77 -6.49 -12.60 14.82
CA LYS A 77 -5.72 -13.47 13.92
C LYS A 77 -6.53 -13.97 12.73
N GLU A 78 -7.84 -14.11 12.93
CA GLU A 78 -8.74 -14.67 11.92
C GLU A 78 -10.10 -14.00 11.94
N VAL A 79 -10.59 -13.68 10.74
CA VAL A 79 -11.99 -13.27 10.53
C VAL A 79 -12.59 -14.16 9.46
N VAL A 80 -13.76 -14.72 9.79
CA VAL A 80 -14.56 -15.51 8.84
C VAL A 80 -15.72 -14.65 8.34
N LEU A 81 -15.78 -14.44 7.04
CA LEU A 81 -16.81 -13.66 6.38
C LEU A 81 -17.90 -14.55 5.80
N PRO A 82 -19.19 -14.18 5.90
CA PRO A 82 -20.27 -14.86 5.22
C PRO A 82 -20.31 -14.51 3.74
N ALA A 83 -20.97 -15.33 2.94
CA ALA A 83 -21.14 -15.06 1.50
C ALA A 83 -22.02 -13.84 1.19
N THR A 84 -22.64 -13.24 2.19
CA THR A 84 -23.58 -12.11 2.07
C THR A 84 -22.88 -10.74 1.99
N ILE A 85 -21.59 -10.65 2.33
CA ILE A 85 -20.87 -9.38 2.32
C ILE A 85 -20.67 -8.89 0.89
N GLU A 86 -21.14 -7.68 0.63
CA GLU A 86 -21.02 -7.02 -0.68
C GLU A 86 -20.01 -5.86 -0.65
N GLU A 87 -19.73 -5.31 0.53
CA GLU A 87 -18.82 -4.17 0.69
C GLU A 87 -18.02 -4.27 1.99
N ILE A 88 -16.73 -3.94 1.90
CA ILE A 88 -15.85 -3.72 3.04
C ILE A 88 -15.49 -2.23 3.06
N GLY A 89 -15.83 -1.55 4.14
CA GLY A 89 -15.68 -0.11 4.28
C GLY A 89 -14.24 0.34 4.45
N ASN A 90 -14.04 1.65 4.35
CA ASN A 90 -12.74 2.28 4.52
C ASN A 90 -12.12 1.91 5.87
N GLY A 91 -10.86 1.54 5.84
CA GLY A 91 -10.09 1.27 7.05
C GLY A 91 -10.56 0.11 7.92
N ALA A 92 -11.38 -0.81 7.38
CA ALA A 92 -12.04 -1.86 8.17
C ALA A 92 -11.06 -2.68 9.04
N PHE A 93 -9.84 -2.91 8.58
CA PHE A 93 -8.83 -3.71 9.27
C PHE A 93 -7.56 -2.93 9.60
N ILE A 94 -7.62 -1.59 9.67
CA ILE A 94 -6.44 -0.79 10.05
C ILE A 94 -5.89 -1.27 11.40
N ARG A 95 -4.58 -1.51 11.47
CA ARG A 95 -3.85 -1.96 12.66
C ARG A 95 -4.27 -3.33 13.21
N CYS A 96 -4.86 -4.18 12.39
CA CYS A 96 -5.01 -5.59 12.70
C CYS A 96 -3.66 -6.29 12.50
N ARG A 97 -2.71 -6.03 13.40
CA ARG A 97 -1.30 -6.42 13.23
C ARG A 97 -1.05 -7.92 13.20
N GLU A 98 -1.90 -8.69 13.86
CA GLU A 98 -1.83 -10.15 13.97
C GLU A 98 -2.70 -10.87 12.94
N LEU A 99 -3.50 -10.13 12.16
CA LEU A 99 -4.43 -10.72 11.18
C LEU A 99 -3.66 -11.47 10.11
N LYS A 100 -3.92 -12.78 10.05
CA LYS A 100 -3.24 -13.70 9.14
C LYS A 100 -4.22 -14.47 8.25
N LYS A 101 -5.41 -14.78 8.75
CA LYS A 101 -6.43 -15.56 8.05
C LYS A 101 -7.65 -14.70 7.77
N LEU A 102 -7.79 -14.31 6.51
CA LEU A 102 -8.95 -13.60 6.01
C LEU A 102 -9.22 -14.06 4.58
N GLN A 103 -10.32 -14.77 4.39
CA GLN A 103 -10.81 -15.13 3.06
C GLN A 103 -11.91 -14.16 2.68
N LEU A 104 -11.70 -13.41 1.61
CA LEU A 104 -12.73 -12.56 1.02
C LEU A 104 -13.73 -13.43 0.26
N ASN A 105 -15.02 -13.17 0.47
CA ASN A 105 -16.09 -14.00 -0.09
C ASN A 105 -16.40 -13.62 -1.54
N GLU A 106 -16.79 -14.60 -2.35
CA GLU A 106 -17.44 -14.34 -3.63
C GLU A 106 -18.75 -13.55 -3.39
N GLY A 107 -19.04 -12.63 -4.27
CA GLY A 107 -20.13 -11.67 -4.10
C GLY A 107 -19.67 -10.33 -3.51
N LEU A 108 -18.47 -10.25 -2.94
CA LEU A 108 -17.86 -9.00 -2.54
C LEU A 108 -17.61 -8.12 -3.78
N LYS A 109 -18.10 -6.88 -3.75
CA LYS A 109 -18.07 -5.95 -4.90
C LYS A 109 -17.09 -4.81 -4.71
N LYS A 110 -16.92 -4.35 -3.48
CA LYS A 110 -16.13 -3.16 -3.17
C LYS A 110 -15.31 -3.33 -1.91
N ILE A 111 -14.04 -2.90 -1.97
CA ILE A 111 -13.13 -2.82 -0.84
C ILE A 111 -12.71 -1.35 -0.68
N GLY A 112 -12.91 -0.79 0.51
CA GLY A 112 -12.62 0.60 0.81
C GLY A 112 -11.14 0.94 0.87
N GLU A 113 -10.85 2.24 0.94
CA GLU A 113 -9.49 2.74 1.05
C GLU A 113 -8.84 2.39 2.38
N GLN A 114 -7.51 2.19 2.37
CA GLN A 114 -6.68 1.91 3.54
C GLN A 114 -7.12 0.69 4.36
N CYS A 115 -7.89 -0.21 3.76
CA CYS A 115 -8.54 -1.32 4.47
C CYS A 115 -7.56 -2.19 5.24
N PHE A 116 -6.37 -2.45 4.70
CA PHE A 116 -5.35 -3.31 5.29
C PHE A 116 -4.09 -2.54 5.75
N LYS A 117 -4.22 -1.26 6.05
CA LYS A 117 -3.11 -0.46 6.59
C LYS A 117 -2.61 -1.06 7.92
N TYR A 118 -1.30 -1.24 8.05
CA TYR A 118 -0.66 -1.84 9.24
C TYR A 118 -1.07 -3.29 9.54
N THR A 119 -1.44 -4.08 8.55
CA THR A 119 -1.71 -5.51 8.71
C THR A 119 -0.43 -6.32 8.54
N TYR A 120 0.43 -6.31 9.56
CA TYR A 120 1.81 -6.80 9.49
C TYR A 120 1.97 -8.32 9.33
N SER A 121 0.94 -9.10 9.63
CA SER A 121 0.97 -10.57 9.59
C SER A 121 0.32 -11.16 8.36
N LEU A 122 -0.27 -10.32 7.50
CA LEU A 122 -0.92 -10.77 6.27
C LEU A 122 0.12 -11.20 5.24
N GLU A 123 0.09 -12.46 4.83
CA GLU A 123 1.05 -13.04 3.88
C GLU A 123 0.42 -13.33 2.51
N GLN A 124 -0.89 -13.44 2.48
CA GLN A 124 -1.63 -13.71 1.24
C GLN A 124 -3.05 -13.17 1.34
N ILE A 125 -3.56 -12.73 0.22
CA ILE A 125 -4.96 -12.33 0.06
C ILE A 125 -5.43 -12.66 -1.34
N THR A 126 -6.63 -13.19 -1.44
CA THR A 126 -7.27 -13.47 -2.73
C THR A 126 -8.40 -12.48 -2.95
N ILE A 127 -8.34 -11.75 -4.05
CA ILE A 127 -9.38 -10.80 -4.47
C ILE A 127 -10.38 -11.57 -5.33
N PRO A 128 -11.63 -11.75 -4.87
CA PRO A 128 -12.65 -12.46 -5.63
C PRO A 128 -12.94 -11.85 -7.00
N ALA A 129 -13.39 -12.66 -7.93
CA ALA A 129 -13.75 -12.19 -9.27
C ALA A 129 -14.87 -11.16 -9.28
N SER A 130 -15.72 -11.18 -8.26
CA SER A 130 -16.83 -10.24 -8.10
C SER A 130 -16.41 -8.81 -7.75
N VAL A 131 -15.19 -8.60 -7.23
CA VAL A 131 -14.70 -7.26 -6.85
C VAL A 131 -14.44 -6.42 -8.07
N THR A 132 -15.09 -5.27 -8.16
CA THR A 132 -14.96 -4.32 -9.27
C THR A 132 -14.30 -3.01 -8.88
N GLU A 133 -14.28 -2.67 -7.60
CA GLU A 133 -13.73 -1.41 -7.12
C GLU A 133 -12.91 -1.61 -5.84
N ILE A 134 -11.71 -1.03 -5.84
CA ILE A 134 -10.79 -1.02 -4.71
C ILE A 134 -10.37 0.42 -4.42
N GLY A 135 -10.45 0.83 -3.16
CA GLY A 135 -10.02 2.15 -2.72
C GLY A 135 -8.48 2.28 -2.73
N LYS A 136 -8.01 3.53 -2.75
CA LYS A 136 -6.58 3.85 -2.70
C LYS A 136 -5.93 3.38 -1.39
N LEU A 137 -4.62 3.19 -1.44
CA LEU A 137 -3.79 2.86 -0.27
C LEU A 137 -4.24 1.59 0.47
N LEU A 138 -4.75 0.61 -0.27
CA LEU A 138 -5.30 -0.62 0.29
C LEU A 138 -4.35 -1.32 1.26
N PHE A 139 -3.06 -1.41 0.92
CA PHE A 139 -2.01 -2.06 1.70
C PHE A 139 -0.98 -1.07 2.24
N ASN A 140 -1.42 0.12 2.61
CA ASN A 140 -0.51 1.15 3.05
C ASN A 140 0.24 0.77 4.34
N LEU A 141 1.51 1.13 4.40
CA LEU A 141 2.37 0.95 5.57
C LEU A 141 2.46 -0.50 6.07
N MET A 142 2.71 -1.42 5.14
CA MET A 142 3.05 -2.80 5.45
C MET A 142 4.43 -2.88 6.09
N LYS A 143 4.71 -3.97 6.80
CA LYS A 143 6.02 -4.19 7.42
C LYS A 143 7.09 -4.47 6.35
N ASN A 144 8.30 -3.96 6.53
CA ASN A 144 9.38 -4.04 5.51
C ASN A 144 9.75 -5.44 5.04
N ASN A 145 9.82 -6.38 5.96
CA ASN A 145 10.19 -7.77 5.64
C ASN A 145 8.98 -8.63 5.32
N GLN A 146 7.79 -8.04 5.26
CA GLN A 146 6.56 -8.74 4.94
C GLN A 146 6.52 -9.06 3.45
N GLN A 147 6.22 -10.31 3.12
CA GLN A 147 5.97 -10.76 1.76
C GLN A 147 4.49 -11.06 1.60
N LEU A 148 3.81 -10.25 0.81
CA LEU A 148 2.40 -10.41 0.50
C LEU A 148 2.24 -10.96 -0.91
N THR A 149 1.46 -12.03 -1.05
CA THR A 149 0.99 -12.52 -2.34
C THR A 149 -0.47 -12.12 -2.53
N ILE A 150 -0.73 -11.33 -3.56
CA ILE A 150 -2.07 -10.89 -3.93
C ILE A 150 -2.50 -11.71 -5.14
N THR A 151 -3.57 -12.50 -4.98
CA THR A 151 -4.13 -13.30 -6.07
C THR A 151 -5.44 -12.68 -6.53
N CYS A 152 -5.51 -12.30 -7.80
CA CYS A 152 -6.74 -11.80 -8.42
C CYS A 152 -7.41 -12.92 -9.21
N LEU A 153 -8.71 -13.13 -9.02
CA LEU A 153 -9.47 -14.17 -9.68
C LEU A 153 -10.22 -13.69 -10.92
N SER A 154 -10.38 -12.37 -11.10
CA SER A 154 -11.10 -11.80 -12.23
C SER A 154 -10.26 -11.79 -13.49
N SER A 155 -10.84 -12.14 -14.62
CA SER A 155 -10.24 -11.93 -15.96
C SER A 155 -10.13 -10.45 -16.34
N SER A 156 -10.92 -9.60 -15.71
CA SER A 156 -10.92 -8.15 -15.89
C SER A 156 -10.43 -7.48 -14.61
N PRO A 157 -9.35 -6.68 -14.66
CA PRO A 157 -8.82 -6.03 -13.47
C PRO A 157 -9.86 -5.13 -12.78
N ALA A 158 -9.96 -5.21 -11.46
CA ALA A 158 -10.77 -4.28 -10.69
C ALA A 158 -10.21 -2.85 -10.81
N GLU A 159 -11.10 -1.87 -10.81
CA GLU A 159 -10.70 -0.48 -10.72
C GLU A 159 -10.05 -0.21 -9.36
N VAL A 160 -8.92 0.47 -9.36
CA VAL A 160 -8.19 0.89 -8.15
C VAL A 160 -8.08 2.40 -8.17
N LYS A 161 -8.55 3.05 -7.10
CA LYS A 161 -8.72 4.52 -7.04
C LYS A 161 -7.43 5.30 -6.82
N GLY A 162 -6.30 4.66 -6.72
CA GLY A 162 -4.98 5.26 -6.54
C GLY A 162 -3.94 4.23 -6.16
N ASP A 163 -2.74 4.67 -5.84
CA ASP A 163 -1.68 3.75 -5.42
C ASP A 163 -2.10 2.90 -4.22
N MET A 164 -1.60 1.67 -4.17
CA MET A 164 -1.88 0.72 -3.09
C MET A 164 -1.08 1.01 -1.82
N SER A 165 -0.01 1.77 -1.94
CA SER A 165 0.88 2.16 -0.85
C SER A 165 1.54 3.50 -1.17
N ILE A 166 1.94 4.23 -0.13
CA ILE A 166 2.80 5.40 -0.29
C ILE A 166 4.23 5.02 -0.72
N TYR A 167 4.62 3.75 -0.52
CA TYR A 167 5.93 3.26 -0.94
C TYR A 167 5.92 2.85 -2.41
N SER A 168 6.78 3.45 -3.21
CA SER A 168 6.94 3.10 -4.63
C SER A 168 7.46 1.68 -4.82
N GLU A 169 8.24 1.17 -3.86
CA GLU A 169 8.80 -0.19 -3.89
C GLU A 169 7.76 -1.29 -3.59
N PHE A 170 6.57 -0.93 -3.14
CA PHE A 170 5.50 -1.90 -2.82
C PHE A 170 5.29 -2.90 -3.95
N TYR A 171 5.15 -2.42 -5.16
CA TYR A 171 4.83 -3.26 -6.33
C TYR A 171 5.95 -4.22 -6.71
N ALA A 172 7.21 -3.81 -6.53
CA ALA A 172 8.37 -4.66 -6.81
C ALA A 172 8.65 -5.66 -5.69
N HIS A 173 8.22 -5.34 -4.47
CA HIS A 173 8.47 -6.15 -3.28
C HIS A 173 7.46 -7.28 -3.10
N HIS A 174 6.19 -7.02 -3.39
CA HIS A 174 5.10 -8.00 -3.23
C HIS A 174 4.80 -8.70 -4.55
N THR A 175 4.07 -9.81 -4.46
CA THR A 175 3.78 -10.68 -5.62
C THR A 175 2.33 -10.54 -6.02
N LEU A 176 2.08 -10.32 -7.31
CA LEU A 176 0.76 -10.39 -7.92
C LEU A 176 0.61 -11.66 -8.73
N VAL A 177 -0.48 -12.38 -8.49
CA VAL A 177 -0.91 -13.54 -9.26
C VAL A 177 -2.23 -13.20 -9.95
N VAL A 178 -2.27 -13.35 -11.25
CA VAL A 178 -3.46 -13.08 -12.07
C VAL A 178 -3.92 -14.37 -12.79
N PRO A 179 -5.17 -14.44 -13.26
CA PRO A 179 -5.62 -15.62 -13.97
C PRO A 179 -4.79 -15.86 -15.23
N ARG A 180 -4.58 -17.14 -15.54
CA ARG A 180 -3.82 -17.54 -16.73
C ARG A 180 -4.43 -16.95 -18.00
N GLY A 181 -3.58 -16.32 -18.80
CA GLY A 181 -4.01 -15.68 -20.06
C GLY A 181 -4.57 -14.27 -19.90
N CYS A 182 -4.66 -13.74 -18.68
CA CYS A 182 -5.18 -12.40 -18.39
C CYS A 182 -4.09 -11.36 -18.14
N GLU A 183 -2.82 -11.71 -18.23
CA GLU A 183 -1.68 -10.85 -17.92
C GLU A 183 -1.70 -9.53 -18.71
N ALA A 184 -2.09 -9.58 -19.98
CA ALA A 184 -2.11 -8.39 -20.83
C ALA A 184 -3.04 -7.29 -20.30
N ALA A 185 -4.23 -7.67 -19.82
CA ALA A 185 -5.19 -6.72 -19.25
C ALA A 185 -4.66 -6.08 -17.96
N TYR A 186 -4.06 -6.88 -17.08
CA TYR A 186 -3.45 -6.37 -15.84
C TYR A 186 -2.24 -5.48 -16.11
N LYS A 187 -1.38 -5.83 -17.06
CA LYS A 187 -0.22 -5.03 -17.45
C LYS A 187 -0.60 -3.64 -17.97
N LYS A 188 -1.74 -3.52 -18.65
CA LYS A 188 -2.24 -2.24 -19.17
C LYS A 188 -2.90 -1.36 -18.13
N HIS A 189 -3.31 -1.93 -17.01
CA HIS A 189 -4.00 -1.18 -15.95
C HIS A 189 -3.01 -0.22 -15.26
N PRO A 190 -3.38 1.05 -14.99
CA PRO A 190 -2.49 2.04 -14.40
C PRO A 190 -1.88 1.65 -13.06
N ILE A 191 -2.61 0.92 -12.21
CA ILE A 191 -2.15 0.49 -10.90
C ILE A 191 -1.65 -0.96 -10.93
N TRP A 192 -2.46 -1.91 -11.39
CA TRP A 192 -2.05 -3.32 -11.47
C TRP A 192 -0.80 -3.50 -12.33
N GLY A 193 -0.66 -2.70 -13.38
CA GLY A 193 0.50 -2.75 -14.28
C GLY A 193 1.83 -2.43 -13.59
N LYS A 194 1.81 -1.71 -12.48
CA LYS A 194 3.00 -1.38 -11.69
C LYS A 194 3.71 -2.59 -11.10
N PHE A 195 3.03 -3.71 -10.92
CA PHE A 195 3.65 -4.97 -10.48
C PHE A 195 4.57 -5.60 -11.53
N PHE A 196 4.40 -5.26 -12.80
CA PHE A 196 5.11 -5.89 -13.93
C PHE A 196 6.35 -5.08 -14.32
N VAL A 197 7.34 -5.11 -13.45
CA VAL A 197 8.60 -4.39 -13.62
C VAL A 197 9.79 -5.35 -13.59
N THR A 198 10.86 -4.97 -14.29
CA THR A 198 12.13 -5.71 -14.31
C THR A 198 13.28 -4.82 -13.92
N ASP A 199 14.30 -5.40 -13.30
CA ASP A 199 15.53 -4.69 -12.93
C ASP A 199 16.41 -4.45 -14.15
N TYR A 200 17.00 -3.27 -14.22
CA TYR A 200 18.00 -2.93 -15.19
C TYR A 200 19.02 -1.96 -14.59
N THR A 201 20.29 -2.21 -14.79
CA THR A 201 21.37 -1.30 -14.40
C THR A 201 22.08 -0.80 -15.67
N ASP A 202 22.07 0.51 -15.86
CA ASP A 202 22.83 1.15 -16.93
C ASP A 202 24.31 1.19 -16.53
N THR A 203 25.13 0.41 -17.20
CA THR A 203 26.56 0.32 -16.89
C THR A 203 27.32 1.60 -17.17
N ALA A 204 26.84 2.43 -18.09
CA ALA A 204 27.50 3.70 -18.42
C ALA A 204 27.35 4.75 -17.31
N THR A 205 26.21 4.80 -16.65
CA THR A 205 25.90 5.78 -15.58
C THR A 205 25.95 5.19 -14.17
N GLY A 206 25.83 3.87 -14.03
CA GLY A 206 25.68 3.19 -12.77
C GLY A 206 24.26 3.30 -12.18
N PHE A 207 23.34 3.93 -12.89
CA PHE A 207 21.97 4.06 -12.45
C PHE A 207 21.22 2.73 -12.56
N LYS A 208 20.49 2.40 -11.51
CA LYS A 208 19.62 1.21 -11.46
C LYS A 208 18.16 1.61 -11.58
N TYR A 209 17.45 0.88 -12.40
CA TYR A 209 16.05 1.16 -12.72
C TYR A 209 15.16 -0.05 -12.52
N LYS A 210 13.88 0.21 -12.25
CA LYS A 210 12.77 -0.72 -12.49
C LYS A 210 12.10 -0.30 -13.80
N LEU A 211 12.04 -1.21 -14.76
CA LEU A 211 11.49 -0.93 -16.09
C LEU A 211 10.11 -1.54 -16.26
N ASN A 212 9.14 -0.74 -16.70
CA ASN A 212 7.82 -1.20 -17.08
C ASN A 212 7.76 -1.30 -18.62
N ALA A 213 7.83 -2.52 -19.14
CA ALA A 213 7.87 -2.77 -20.58
C ALA A 213 6.58 -2.39 -21.32
N THR A 214 5.44 -2.44 -20.65
CA THR A 214 4.14 -2.10 -21.25
C THR A 214 3.95 -0.60 -21.35
N ALA A 215 4.19 0.12 -20.24
CA ALA A 215 4.06 1.58 -20.21
C ALA A 215 5.26 2.31 -20.81
N LYS A 216 6.38 1.63 -21.04
CA LYS A 216 7.66 2.23 -21.46
C LYS A 216 8.15 3.31 -20.51
N THR A 217 8.00 3.07 -19.20
CA THR A 217 8.42 3.96 -18.13
C THR A 217 9.48 3.30 -17.27
N ALA A 218 10.28 4.13 -16.60
CA ALA A 218 11.32 3.71 -15.68
C ALA A 218 11.20 4.44 -14.35
N ILE A 219 11.55 3.72 -13.28
CA ILE A 219 11.73 4.27 -11.93
C ILE A 219 13.20 4.16 -11.60
N LEU A 220 13.85 5.27 -11.25
CA LEU A 220 15.21 5.24 -10.73
C LEU A 220 15.16 4.76 -9.27
N VAL A 221 15.86 3.68 -8.99
CA VAL A 221 15.88 3.08 -7.67
C VAL A 221 17.29 3.13 -7.08
N ARG A 222 17.37 2.91 -5.79
CA ARG A 222 18.63 2.88 -5.07
C ARG A 222 19.57 1.81 -5.63
N ASN A 223 20.85 2.14 -5.71
CA ASN A 223 21.93 1.22 -6.03
C ASN A 223 23.06 1.36 -5.00
N THR A 224 23.35 0.31 -4.28
CA THR A 224 24.32 0.30 -3.20
C THR A 224 25.36 -0.82 -3.37
N ASP A 225 26.52 -0.63 -2.76
CA ASP A 225 27.51 -1.69 -2.63
C ASP A 225 27.10 -2.72 -1.56
N ALA A 226 27.97 -3.69 -1.30
CA ALA A 226 27.74 -4.75 -0.31
C ALA A 226 27.60 -4.23 1.12
N ASP A 227 28.19 -3.07 1.42
CA ASP A 227 28.13 -2.42 2.73
C ASP A 227 26.93 -1.46 2.86
N GLY A 228 26.13 -1.34 1.81
CA GLY A 228 24.96 -0.48 1.76
C GLY A 228 25.25 0.97 1.40
N LYS A 229 26.46 1.33 1.00
CA LYS A 229 26.77 2.68 0.53
C LYS A 229 26.21 2.91 -0.86
N SER A 230 25.64 4.11 -1.08
CA SER A 230 25.16 4.49 -2.40
C SER A 230 26.29 4.50 -3.42
N LEU A 231 26.04 3.88 -4.58
CA LEU A 231 26.93 3.93 -5.73
C LEU A 231 26.71 5.19 -6.59
N TYR A 232 25.72 6.02 -6.25
CA TYR A 232 25.45 7.27 -6.94
C TYR A 232 26.43 8.35 -6.50
N THR A 233 27.17 8.86 -7.45
CA THR A 233 28.30 9.76 -7.23
C THR A 233 27.88 11.23 -7.21
N ALA A 234 28.86 12.11 -6.96
CA ALA A 234 28.62 13.55 -6.74
C ALA A 234 28.04 14.32 -7.93
N THR A 235 28.09 13.76 -9.11
CA THR A 235 27.62 14.45 -10.33
C THR A 235 26.27 13.90 -10.75
N ASN A 236 25.30 14.78 -10.93
CA ASN A 236 23.99 14.36 -10.75
C ASN A 236 23.02 14.92 -11.74
N TYR A 237 23.39 14.75 -12.99
CA TYR A 237 22.48 14.85 -14.09
C TYR A 237 21.78 13.50 -14.27
N VAL A 238 20.48 13.46 -14.00
CA VAL A 238 19.67 12.27 -14.19
C VAL A 238 19.02 12.36 -15.57
N PRO A 239 19.27 11.38 -16.47
CA PRO A 239 18.70 11.39 -17.81
C PRO A 239 17.17 11.23 -17.78
N SER A 240 16.49 11.85 -18.73
CA SER A 240 15.04 11.70 -18.92
C SER A 240 14.64 10.34 -19.49
N THR A 241 15.57 9.64 -20.12
CA THR A 241 15.33 8.32 -20.73
C THR A 241 16.47 7.37 -20.47
N VAL A 242 16.18 6.09 -20.55
CA VAL A 242 17.16 5.01 -20.49
C VAL A 242 16.83 3.96 -21.54
N LYS A 243 17.85 3.38 -22.16
CA LYS A 243 17.71 2.24 -23.09
C LYS A 243 18.15 0.96 -22.38
N ASP A 244 17.35 -0.09 -22.49
CA ASP A 244 17.72 -1.41 -22.00
C ASP A 244 18.76 -2.10 -22.91
N GLY A 245 19.15 -3.34 -22.55
CA GLY A 245 20.11 -4.13 -23.33
C GLY A 245 19.64 -4.48 -24.75
N ASN A 246 18.36 -4.34 -25.03
CA ASN A 246 17.76 -4.56 -26.36
C ASN A 246 17.56 -3.25 -27.14
N GLY A 247 17.98 -2.12 -26.60
CA GLY A 247 17.83 -0.81 -27.24
C GLY A 247 16.43 -0.20 -27.09
N VAL A 248 15.55 -0.78 -26.28
CA VAL A 248 14.23 -0.24 -26.00
C VAL A 248 14.34 0.95 -25.06
N GLU A 249 13.73 2.07 -25.44
CA GLU A 249 13.76 3.30 -24.66
C GLU A 249 12.61 3.37 -23.66
N TYR A 250 12.94 3.81 -22.44
CA TYR A 250 12.00 4.04 -21.35
C TYR A 250 12.14 5.47 -20.86
N VAL A 251 11.01 6.08 -20.52
CA VAL A 251 10.97 7.44 -19.96
C VAL A 251 11.03 7.37 -18.44
N LEU A 252 11.95 8.09 -17.83
CA LEU A 252 12.03 8.21 -16.37
C LEU A 252 10.87 9.07 -15.87
N THR A 253 10.00 8.49 -15.07
CA THR A 253 8.82 9.15 -14.50
C THR A 253 8.83 9.30 -13.00
N GLU A 254 9.68 8.53 -12.31
CA GLU A 254 9.66 8.47 -10.86
C GLU A 254 11.05 8.19 -10.29
N LEU A 255 11.36 8.82 -9.14
CA LEU A 255 12.43 8.38 -8.25
C LEU A 255 11.84 7.53 -7.14
N GLY A 256 12.41 6.35 -6.92
CA GLY A 256 11.95 5.42 -5.91
C GLY A 256 12.24 5.87 -4.49
N ASP A 257 11.67 5.16 -3.52
CA ASP A 257 11.91 5.39 -2.11
C ASP A 257 13.39 5.21 -1.77
N HIS A 258 13.94 6.04 -0.89
CA HIS A 258 15.34 5.99 -0.46
C HIS A 258 16.36 5.99 -1.60
N CYS A 259 16.02 6.54 -2.77
CA CYS A 259 16.81 6.41 -3.99
C CYS A 259 18.29 6.80 -3.80
N PHE A 260 18.57 7.86 -3.07
CA PHE A 260 19.92 8.38 -2.83
C PHE A 260 20.45 8.15 -1.41
N VAL A 261 19.74 7.39 -0.60
CA VAL A 261 20.17 7.06 0.77
C VAL A 261 21.31 6.05 0.75
N GLY A 262 22.27 6.21 1.65
CA GLY A 262 23.44 5.34 1.74
C GLY A 262 23.13 3.92 2.25
N ASN A 263 22.18 3.75 3.16
CA ASN A 263 21.85 2.46 3.76
C ASN A 263 20.35 2.26 3.90
N ASP A 264 19.87 1.04 3.59
CA ASP A 264 18.45 0.65 3.73
C ASP A 264 18.12 -0.06 5.04
N LYS A 265 18.80 0.25 6.08
CA LYS A 265 18.32 -0.22 7.39
C LYS A 265 17.17 0.68 7.85
N ARG A 266 16.01 0.51 7.21
CA ARG A 266 14.79 1.31 7.44
C ARG A 266 14.36 1.39 8.90
N TYR A 267 14.91 0.56 9.78
CA TYR A 267 14.53 0.46 11.19
C TYR A 267 15.72 0.26 12.15
N ALA A 268 16.95 0.32 11.67
CA ALA A 268 18.08 0.31 12.58
C ALA A 268 18.41 1.75 12.95
N TRP A 269 17.98 2.19 14.07
CA TRP A 269 18.28 3.50 14.64
C TRP A 269 19.79 3.75 14.83
N ASP A 270 20.61 2.68 14.76
CA ASP A 270 22.00 2.70 15.21
C ASP A 270 23.07 2.60 14.10
N ALA A 271 22.70 2.50 12.82
CA ALA A 271 23.68 2.30 11.76
C ALA A 271 23.22 2.91 10.42
N GLU A 272 22.79 4.16 10.46
CA GLU A 272 22.43 4.88 9.26
C GLU A 272 23.70 5.34 8.54
N LEU A 273 23.91 4.85 7.33
CA LEU A 273 24.93 5.38 6.45
C LEU A 273 24.39 6.62 5.77
N ASN A 274 25.02 7.74 6.04
CA ASN A 274 24.74 8.98 5.37
C ASN A 274 25.27 8.91 3.94
N ASN A 275 24.60 9.56 3.00
CA ASN A 275 25.18 9.88 1.73
C ASN A 275 25.99 11.18 1.88
N GLU A 276 27.28 11.09 1.95
CA GLU A 276 28.21 12.24 2.07
C GLU A 276 28.78 12.67 0.72
N ILE A 277 28.39 12.01 -0.36
CA ILE A 277 28.95 12.20 -1.70
C ILE A 277 28.08 13.16 -2.53
N LEU A 278 26.77 13.00 -2.46
CA LEU A 278 25.82 13.76 -3.27
C LEU A 278 25.83 15.24 -2.87
N GLN A 279 26.19 16.14 -3.79
CA GLN A 279 26.26 17.60 -3.54
C GLN A 279 25.16 18.37 -4.27
N SER A 280 24.81 17.94 -5.47
CA SER A 280 23.76 18.55 -6.27
C SER A 280 23.07 17.53 -7.14
N ILE A 281 21.83 17.80 -7.54
CA ILE A 281 21.09 16.96 -8.47
C ILE A 281 20.20 17.81 -9.36
N VAL A 282 20.17 17.48 -10.64
CA VAL A 282 19.25 18.04 -11.63
C VAL A 282 18.34 16.92 -12.11
N LEU A 283 17.05 17.07 -11.83
CA LEU A 283 16.04 16.09 -12.25
C LEU A 283 15.45 16.50 -13.60
N PRO A 284 15.21 15.52 -14.51
CA PRO A 284 14.61 15.82 -15.80
C PRO A 284 13.12 16.18 -15.68
N PRO A 285 12.58 16.92 -16.64
CA PRO A 285 11.18 17.36 -16.61
C PRO A 285 10.15 16.21 -16.68
N THR A 286 10.59 15.02 -17.02
CA THR A 286 9.75 13.83 -17.12
C THR A 286 9.39 13.23 -15.76
N VAL A 287 10.11 13.56 -14.69
CA VAL A 287 9.84 13.05 -13.33
C VAL A 287 8.59 13.69 -12.77
N LYS A 288 7.61 12.87 -12.42
CA LYS A 288 6.31 13.26 -11.87
C LYS A 288 6.18 12.98 -10.38
N LYS A 289 6.95 12.03 -9.87
CA LYS A 289 6.88 11.58 -8.49
C LYS A 289 8.27 11.37 -7.92
N ILE A 290 8.45 11.83 -6.67
CA ILE A 290 9.64 11.56 -5.86
C ILE A 290 9.20 10.75 -4.65
N GLY A 291 9.77 9.56 -4.49
CA GLY A 291 9.41 8.60 -3.48
C GLY A 291 9.78 9.01 -2.06
N TRP A 292 9.32 8.24 -1.11
CA TRP A 292 9.51 8.49 0.32
C TRP A 292 11.00 8.47 0.71
N ALA A 293 11.41 9.46 1.51
CA ALA A 293 12.78 9.60 1.99
C ALA A 293 13.87 9.53 0.89
N CYS A 294 13.55 9.96 -0.33
CA CYS A 294 14.41 9.81 -1.51
C CYS A 294 15.82 10.35 -1.29
N PHE A 295 15.94 11.51 -0.64
CA PHE A 295 17.20 12.19 -0.32
C PHE A 295 17.50 12.22 1.18
N ASN A 296 16.83 11.40 1.97
CA ASN A 296 17.05 11.39 3.41
C ASN A 296 18.54 11.16 3.73
N ARG A 297 19.07 11.96 4.66
CA ARG A 297 20.46 11.90 5.11
C ARG A 297 21.52 12.14 4.03
N CYS A 298 21.19 12.87 2.99
CA CYS A 298 22.15 13.40 2.03
C CYS A 298 22.81 14.64 2.62
N LEU A 299 23.85 14.44 3.44
CA LEU A 299 24.41 15.48 4.31
C LEU A 299 25.08 16.62 3.56
N ASN A 300 25.62 16.35 2.38
CA ASN A 300 26.36 17.33 1.58
C ASN A 300 25.53 17.86 0.39
N LEU A 301 24.27 17.46 0.30
CA LEU A 301 23.37 17.97 -0.73
C LEU A 301 23.07 19.45 -0.49
N LYS A 302 23.47 20.30 -1.43
CA LYS A 302 23.34 21.76 -1.37
C LYS A 302 22.31 22.30 -2.35
N ASP A 303 22.11 21.61 -3.48
CA ASP A 303 21.32 22.12 -4.57
C ASP A 303 20.49 21.00 -5.20
N VAL A 304 19.20 21.22 -5.30
CA VAL A 304 18.25 20.30 -5.93
C VAL A 304 17.38 21.09 -6.90
N GLN A 305 17.44 20.75 -8.19
CA GLN A 305 16.54 21.31 -9.17
C GLN A 305 15.38 20.35 -9.40
N LEU A 306 14.23 20.68 -8.85
CA LEU A 306 13.00 19.91 -9.02
C LEU A 306 12.33 20.25 -10.35
N PRO A 307 11.69 19.27 -11.04
CA PRO A 307 10.93 19.54 -12.24
C PRO A 307 9.73 20.45 -11.97
N GLU A 308 9.44 21.40 -12.86
CA GLU A 308 8.30 22.31 -12.72
C GLU A 308 6.94 21.59 -12.65
N GLN A 309 6.85 20.43 -13.32
CA GLN A 309 5.61 19.65 -13.40
C GLN A 309 5.58 18.46 -12.46
N LEU A 310 6.33 18.54 -11.37
CA LEU A 310 6.28 17.52 -10.32
C LEU A 310 4.89 17.46 -9.72
N GLU A 311 4.28 16.27 -9.74
CA GLU A 311 2.91 16.04 -9.27
C GLU A 311 2.88 15.58 -7.81
N GLU A 312 3.90 14.84 -7.37
CA GLU A 312 3.95 14.24 -6.04
C GLU A 312 5.36 14.27 -5.46
N LEU A 313 5.47 14.82 -4.28
CA LEU A 313 6.67 14.80 -3.44
C LEU A 313 6.31 14.14 -2.12
N SER A 314 6.84 12.94 -1.90
CA SER A 314 6.52 12.17 -0.70
C SER A 314 7.18 12.72 0.55
N ASP A 315 6.65 12.33 1.72
CA ASP A 315 7.16 12.79 3.00
C ASP A 315 8.62 12.41 3.24
N SER A 316 9.29 13.20 4.08
CA SER A 316 10.67 12.98 4.52
C SER A 316 11.71 12.93 3.41
N CYS A 317 11.41 13.43 2.21
CA CYS A 317 12.33 13.39 1.08
C CYS A 317 13.69 14.01 1.40
N PHE A 318 13.71 15.08 2.16
CA PHE A 318 14.91 15.85 2.49
C PHE A 318 15.24 15.85 3.99
N ALA A 319 14.74 14.86 4.72
CA ALA A 319 15.04 14.76 6.14
C ALA A 319 16.56 14.62 6.37
N VAL A 320 17.08 15.34 7.34
CA VAL A 320 18.52 15.38 7.68
C VAL A 320 19.44 15.79 6.52
N CYS A 321 18.96 16.59 5.58
CA CYS A 321 19.78 17.24 4.55
C CYS A 321 20.32 18.56 5.09
N ILE A 322 21.33 18.49 5.93
CA ILE A 322 21.82 19.63 6.73
C ILE A 322 22.53 20.74 5.94
N SER A 323 22.87 20.47 4.69
CA SER A 323 23.54 21.43 3.80
C SER A 323 22.60 22.14 2.83
N LEU A 324 21.31 21.79 2.82
CA LEU A 324 20.31 22.51 2.05
C LEU A 324 19.98 23.81 2.77
N ASP A 325 20.22 24.93 2.11
CA ASP A 325 19.72 26.23 2.56
C ASP A 325 18.24 26.34 2.18
N GLY A 326 17.38 26.59 3.18
CA GLY A 326 15.93 26.67 3.05
C GLY A 326 15.43 27.86 2.26
#